data_a76ddc2e5d1f2c0f44d62a4254961ade
#
_entry.id   a76ddc2e5d1f2c0f44d62a4254961ade
#
_cell.length_a   1.000
_cell.length_b   1.000
_cell.length_c   1.000
_cell.angle_alpha   90.00
_cell.angle_beta   90.00
_cell.angle_gamma   90.00
#
_symmetry.space_group_name_H-M   'P 1'
#
loop_
_entity.id
_entity.type
_entity.pdbx_description
1 polymer ?
#
loop_
_entity_poly.entity_id
_entity_poly.type
_entity_poly.pdbx_seq_one_letter_code
_entity_poly.pdbx_strand_id
1 'polypeptide(L)'
;IKIHGAVDSDIRNNHIYRCNRGIWLDWMAQGTRVTQNLLHDNGPSEDIFMEVNHGPALIDNNFLLSNTSILVNSQGEAFVHNLIAGRIRVGIGEGRLTPHLVNHSTEVAGLAPNKSGDERYYNNLLFGNADLSVYDNAVLPVYMDGNVYLNGAKPGKAEPYPAIINDFDPEMKIVEEDDGWYLEMNFNTD
;
A
#
# COMPACT_ATOMS: atom_id res chain seq x y z
N ILE A 1 -7.87 3.00 -11.94
CA ILE A 1 -6.70 2.97 -12.84
C ILE A 1 -6.17 1.55 -12.88
N LYS A 2 -6.05 0.94 -14.07
CA LYS A 2 -5.41 -0.36 -14.25
C LYS A 2 -4.33 -0.24 -15.31
N ILE A 3 -3.11 -0.72 -15.00
CA ILE A 3 -1.96 -0.65 -15.90
C ILE A 3 -1.23 -2.00 -15.88
N HIS A 4 -0.97 -2.56 -17.07
CA HIS A 4 -0.07 -3.69 -17.28
C HIS A 4 1.31 -3.19 -17.71
N GLY A 5 2.37 -3.80 -17.21
CA GLY A 5 3.74 -3.54 -17.64
C GLY A 5 4.13 -2.06 -17.49
N ALA A 6 3.68 -1.42 -16.40
CA ALA A 6 4.06 -0.05 -16.10
C ALA A 6 5.55 0.02 -15.75
N VAL A 7 6.33 0.70 -16.58
CA VAL A 7 7.76 0.92 -16.33
C VAL A 7 7.96 2.41 -16.08
N ASP A 8 8.63 2.75 -14.96
CA ASP A 8 8.95 4.12 -14.55
C ASP A 8 7.76 5.09 -14.60
N SER A 9 6.58 4.58 -14.23
CA SER A 9 5.32 5.33 -14.28
C SER A 9 5.09 6.10 -12.98
N ASP A 10 4.41 7.24 -13.08
CA ASP A 10 4.08 8.11 -11.94
C ASP A 10 2.55 8.31 -11.89
N ILE A 11 1.92 7.86 -10.81
CA ILE A 11 0.48 8.00 -10.55
C ILE A 11 0.32 8.89 -9.32
N ARG A 12 -0.05 10.15 -9.54
CA ARG A 12 -0.06 11.14 -8.46
C ARG A 12 -1.20 12.14 -8.53
N ASN A 13 -1.52 12.72 -7.36
CA ASN A 13 -2.51 13.79 -7.22
C ASN A 13 -3.89 13.40 -7.76
N ASN A 14 -4.30 12.13 -7.56
CA ASN A 14 -5.62 11.68 -7.96
C ASN A 14 -6.52 11.55 -6.74
N HIS A 15 -7.80 11.85 -6.95
CA HIS A 15 -8.89 11.51 -6.05
C HIS A 15 -9.70 10.37 -6.68
N ILE A 16 -9.66 9.18 -6.06
CA ILE A 16 -10.26 7.95 -6.60
C ILE A 16 -11.21 7.37 -5.57
N TYR A 17 -12.48 7.32 -5.90
CA TYR A 17 -13.52 6.84 -4.99
C TYR A 17 -14.69 6.18 -5.74
N ARG A 18 -15.48 5.39 -5.01
CA ARG A 18 -16.65 4.66 -5.52
C ARG A 18 -16.35 3.78 -6.74
N CYS A 19 -15.12 3.27 -6.79
CA CYS A 19 -14.69 2.27 -7.75
C CYS A 19 -14.72 0.88 -7.11
N ASN A 20 -14.80 -0.18 -7.92
CA ASN A 20 -14.60 -1.53 -7.42
C ASN A 20 -13.17 -1.68 -6.88
N ARG A 21 -12.18 -1.11 -7.58
CA ARG A 21 -10.75 -1.10 -7.26
C ARG A 21 -10.16 0.25 -7.67
N GLY A 22 -9.34 0.84 -6.84
CA GLY A 22 -8.75 2.15 -7.09
C GLY A 22 -7.62 2.11 -8.12
N ILE A 23 -6.43 1.70 -7.70
CA ILE A 23 -5.25 1.56 -8.53
C ILE A 23 -4.85 0.08 -8.59
N TRP A 24 -4.61 -0.40 -9.78
CA TRP A 24 -4.19 -1.77 -10.04
C TRP A 24 -2.93 -1.78 -10.90
N LEU A 25 -1.79 -2.05 -10.27
CA LEU A 25 -0.54 -2.30 -10.96
C LEU A 25 -0.45 -3.80 -11.25
N ASP A 26 -0.89 -4.13 -12.47
CA ASP A 26 -0.99 -5.50 -12.93
C ASP A 26 0.31 -5.89 -13.65
N TRP A 27 0.65 -7.09 -13.55
CA TRP A 27 1.73 -7.85 -14.14
C TRP A 27 2.86 -7.03 -14.80
N MET A 28 4.07 -7.17 -14.27
CA MET A 28 5.32 -6.52 -14.72
C MET A 28 5.39 -5.00 -14.46
N ALA A 29 4.64 -4.45 -13.51
CA ALA A 29 4.90 -3.08 -13.10
C ALA A 29 6.25 -3.00 -12.37
N GLN A 30 7.13 -2.09 -12.82
CA GLN A 30 8.46 -1.89 -12.25
C GLN A 30 8.89 -0.44 -12.33
N GLY A 31 9.54 0.10 -11.30
CA GLY A 31 9.94 1.51 -11.24
C GLY A 31 8.76 2.48 -11.06
N THR A 32 7.56 1.98 -10.77
CA THR A 32 6.35 2.79 -10.66
C THR A 32 6.27 3.45 -9.29
N ARG A 33 5.88 4.73 -9.28
CA ARG A 33 5.56 5.47 -8.07
C ARG A 33 4.08 5.83 -8.01
N VAL A 34 3.46 5.56 -6.86
CA VAL A 34 2.08 5.95 -6.53
C VAL A 34 2.14 6.90 -5.34
N THR A 35 1.84 8.20 -5.57
CA THR A 35 2.09 9.21 -4.54
C THR A 35 1.03 10.31 -4.50
N GLN A 36 0.76 10.85 -3.31
CA GLN A 36 -0.13 11.99 -3.10
C GLN A 36 -1.56 11.75 -3.64
N ASN A 37 -2.06 10.53 -3.54
CA ASN A 37 -3.42 10.19 -3.94
C ASN A 37 -4.33 10.09 -2.71
N LEU A 38 -5.59 10.46 -2.89
CA LEU A 38 -6.68 10.21 -1.96
C LEU A 38 -7.56 9.09 -2.51
N LEU A 39 -7.63 7.96 -1.81
CA LEU A 39 -8.46 6.82 -2.17
C LEU A 39 -9.40 6.49 -1.00
N HIS A 40 -10.72 6.47 -1.27
CA HIS A 40 -11.73 6.14 -0.27
C HIS A 40 -13.01 5.59 -0.89
N ASP A 41 -13.84 4.94 -0.10
CA ASP A 41 -15.11 4.36 -0.55
C ASP A 41 -15.00 3.44 -1.78
N ASN A 42 -13.83 2.88 -2.03
CA ASN A 42 -13.62 1.86 -3.05
C ASN A 42 -14.04 0.49 -2.50
N GLY A 43 -14.69 -0.31 -3.31
CA GLY A 43 -15.17 -1.63 -2.88
C GLY A 43 -16.04 -2.33 -3.91
N PRO A 44 -16.21 -3.66 -3.73
CA PRO A 44 -15.76 -4.52 -2.62
C PRO A 44 -14.27 -4.90 -2.64
N SER A 45 -13.49 -4.42 -3.59
CA SER A 45 -12.06 -4.70 -3.68
C SER A 45 -11.23 -3.69 -2.86
N GLU A 46 -10.06 -3.29 -3.29
CA GLU A 46 -9.10 -2.49 -2.53
C GLU A 46 -8.78 -1.13 -3.19
N ASP A 47 -8.14 -0.23 -2.40
CA ASP A 47 -7.61 1.02 -2.94
C ASP A 47 -6.44 0.77 -3.87
N ILE A 48 -5.48 -0.08 -3.46
CA ILE A 48 -4.30 -0.41 -4.26
C ILE A 48 -4.13 -1.93 -4.35
N PHE A 49 -4.01 -2.43 -5.56
CA PHE A 49 -3.61 -3.81 -5.85
C PHE A 49 -2.29 -3.86 -6.59
N MET A 50 -1.32 -4.54 -5.97
CA MET A 50 -0.04 -4.90 -6.57
C MET A 50 -0.13 -6.36 -7.00
N GLU A 51 -0.21 -6.62 -8.32
CA GLU A 51 -0.42 -7.97 -8.84
C GLU A 51 0.75 -8.46 -9.69
N VAL A 52 1.45 -9.45 -9.16
CA VAL A 52 2.49 -10.25 -9.85
C VAL A 52 3.60 -9.37 -10.43
N ASN A 53 4.20 -8.53 -9.56
CA ASN A 53 5.32 -7.68 -9.90
C ASN A 53 6.58 -8.11 -9.12
N HIS A 54 7.76 -7.84 -9.63
CA HIS A 54 9.02 -8.06 -8.93
C HIS A 54 9.57 -6.79 -8.25
N GLY A 55 8.85 -5.66 -8.39
CA GLY A 55 9.36 -4.38 -7.94
C GLY A 55 10.58 -3.88 -8.73
N PRO A 56 11.20 -2.79 -8.32
CA PRO A 56 10.73 -1.97 -7.22
C PRO A 56 9.47 -1.18 -7.57
N ALA A 57 8.64 -0.89 -6.56
CA ALA A 57 7.60 0.11 -6.66
C ALA A 57 7.58 0.93 -5.37
N LEU A 58 7.27 2.23 -5.46
CA LEU A 58 7.18 3.13 -4.32
C LEU A 58 5.74 3.64 -4.18
N ILE A 59 5.13 3.33 -3.06
CA ILE A 59 3.80 3.81 -2.68
C ILE A 59 3.98 4.74 -1.48
N ASP A 60 3.89 6.06 -1.73
CA ASP A 60 4.22 7.02 -0.68
C ASP A 60 3.24 8.20 -0.60
N ASN A 61 3.07 8.75 0.60
CA ASN A 61 2.26 9.94 0.86
C ASN A 61 0.81 9.83 0.34
N ASN A 62 0.19 8.65 0.42
CA ASN A 62 -1.20 8.45 0.02
C ASN A 62 -2.11 8.36 1.26
N PHE A 63 -3.38 8.71 1.07
CA PHE A 63 -4.47 8.37 1.97
C PHE A 63 -5.25 7.19 1.40
N LEU A 64 -5.21 6.04 2.08
CA LEU A 64 -5.82 4.77 1.69
C LEU A 64 -6.89 4.43 2.72
N LEU A 65 -8.13 4.84 2.48
CA LEU A 65 -9.17 4.92 3.51
C LEU A 65 -10.35 3.96 3.27
N SER A 66 -10.35 3.16 2.21
CA SER A 66 -11.40 2.16 1.96
C SER A 66 -11.30 0.98 2.94
N ASN A 67 -12.36 0.20 3.06
CA ASN A 67 -12.40 -0.99 3.94
C ASN A 67 -11.27 -1.99 3.72
N THR A 68 -10.76 -2.08 2.49
CA THR A 68 -9.51 -2.75 2.15
C THR A 68 -8.62 -1.72 1.46
N SER A 69 -7.53 -1.36 2.10
CA SER A 69 -6.60 -0.38 1.56
C SER A 69 -5.64 -1.00 0.55
N ILE A 70 -5.11 -2.18 0.86
CA ILE A 70 -4.02 -2.77 0.07
C ILE A 70 -4.25 -4.26 -0.12
N LEU A 71 -4.01 -4.73 -1.35
CA LEU A 71 -3.78 -6.13 -1.67
C LEU A 71 -2.42 -6.25 -2.37
N VAL A 72 -1.53 -7.05 -1.79
CA VAL A 72 -0.23 -7.38 -2.38
C VAL A 72 -0.19 -8.85 -2.76
N ASN A 73 0.00 -9.12 -4.03
CA ASN A 73 0.31 -10.43 -4.58
C ASN A 73 1.59 -10.33 -5.42
N SER A 74 2.60 -9.70 -4.85
CA SER A 74 3.82 -9.24 -5.49
C SER A 74 4.99 -9.33 -4.53
N GLN A 75 6.13 -8.73 -4.88
CA GLN A 75 7.30 -8.56 -4.03
C GLN A 75 8.08 -7.30 -4.42
N GLY A 76 8.77 -6.69 -3.45
CA GLY A 76 9.71 -5.59 -3.71
C GLY A 76 9.08 -4.20 -3.70
N GLU A 77 7.94 -4.03 -3.03
CA GLU A 77 7.29 -2.73 -2.86
C GLU A 77 7.77 -2.02 -1.58
N ALA A 78 7.75 -0.69 -1.62
CA ALA A 78 7.95 0.16 -0.46
C ALA A 78 6.72 1.03 -0.22
N PHE A 79 6.13 0.93 0.97
CA PHE A 79 5.02 1.74 1.47
C PHE A 79 5.57 2.71 2.52
N VAL A 80 5.61 4.00 2.19
CA VAL A 80 6.30 5.00 3.01
C VAL A 80 5.43 6.24 3.21
N HIS A 81 5.31 6.70 4.45
CA HIS A 81 4.54 7.91 4.77
C HIS A 81 3.08 7.89 4.30
N ASN A 82 2.42 6.74 4.29
CA ASN A 82 1.01 6.66 3.96
C ASN A 82 0.14 6.70 5.23
N LEU A 83 -1.10 7.15 5.08
CA LEU A 83 -2.18 6.86 6.01
C LEU A 83 -2.96 5.65 5.48
N ILE A 84 -3.00 4.57 6.23
CA ILE A 84 -3.63 3.29 5.86
C ILE A 84 -4.69 2.94 6.91
N ALA A 85 -5.97 3.05 6.55
CA ALA A 85 -7.07 2.83 7.49
C ALA A 85 -7.83 1.51 7.29
N GLY A 86 -7.72 0.90 6.13
CA GLY A 86 -8.38 -0.37 5.82
C GLY A 86 -7.46 -1.57 5.93
N ARG A 87 -8.05 -2.73 5.73
CA ARG A 87 -7.32 -4.01 5.76
C ARG A 87 -6.18 -4.06 4.75
N ILE A 88 -5.09 -4.69 5.15
CA ILE A 88 -4.00 -5.10 4.28
C ILE A 88 -4.15 -6.61 4.04
N ARG A 89 -4.06 -7.03 2.79
CA ARG A 89 -4.14 -8.43 2.37
C ARG A 89 -2.90 -8.80 1.60
N VAL A 90 -2.38 -9.98 1.84
CA VAL A 90 -1.16 -10.48 1.20
C VAL A 90 -1.45 -11.84 0.59
N GLY A 91 -1.12 -12.00 -0.69
CA GLY A 91 -1.12 -13.31 -1.36
C GLY A 91 0.12 -14.12 -1.00
N ILE A 92 0.04 -15.43 -1.14
CA ILE A 92 1.15 -16.36 -0.81
C ILE A 92 2.18 -16.47 -1.96
N GLY A 93 2.11 -15.57 -2.93
CA GLY A 93 2.89 -15.70 -4.15
C GLY A 93 2.20 -16.56 -5.21
N GLU A 94 2.73 -16.56 -6.39
CA GLU A 94 2.16 -17.22 -7.55
C GLU A 94 3.23 -18.03 -8.30
N GLY A 95 2.89 -19.25 -8.73
CA GLY A 95 3.81 -20.10 -9.48
C GLY A 95 4.06 -19.65 -10.93
N ARG A 96 3.36 -18.63 -11.42
CA ARG A 96 3.50 -18.07 -12.76
C ARG A 96 4.87 -17.44 -12.94
N LEU A 97 5.60 -17.84 -13.98
CA LEU A 97 6.84 -17.19 -14.34
C LEU A 97 6.56 -15.77 -14.82
N THR A 98 7.05 -14.81 -14.08
CA THR A 98 6.85 -13.39 -14.33
C THR A 98 8.16 -12.73 -14.74
N PRO A 99 8.18 -11.95 -15.82
CA PRO A 99 9.36 -11.21 -16.22
C PRO A 99 9.74 -10.17 -15.13
N HIS A 100 11.05 -10.04 -14.90
CA HIS A 100 11.63 -8.84 -14.31
C HIS A 100 12.50 -8.16 -15.35
N LEU A 101 12.54 -6.84 -15.31
CA LEU A 101 13.12 -6.02 -16.35
C LEU A 101 14.48 -5.46 -15.91
N VAL A 102 15.31 -5.16 -16.89
CA VAL A 102 16.49 -4.32 -16.67
C VAL A 102 16.03 -2.95 -16.17
N ASN A 103 16.73 -2.35 -15.21
CA ASN A 103 16.35 -1.06 -14.62
C ASN A 103 16.13 0.00 -15.70
N HIS A 104 15.01 0.71 -15.59
CA HIS A 104 14.62 1.79 -16.53
C HIS A 104 14.52 1.33 -17.99
N SER A 105 14.10 0.09 -18.21
CA SER A 105 14.02 -0.51 -19.54
C SER A 105 12.84 -1.47 -19.64
N THR A 106 12.38 -1.74 -20.87
CA THR A 106 11.43 -2.81 -21.17
C THR A 106 12.13 -4.13 -21.54
N GLU A 107 13.46 -4.17 -21.48
CA GLU A 107 14.24 -5.36 -21.71
C GLU A 107 14.06 -6.36 -20.57
N VAL A 108 13.75 -7.60 -20.91
CA VAL A 108 13.58 -8.67 -19.93
C VAL A 108 14.96 -9.14 -19.44
N ALA A 109 15.23 -8.94 -18.13
CA ALA A 109 16.43 -9.42 -17.46
C ALA A 109 16.32 -10.90 -17.07
N GLY A 110 15.10 -11.40 -16.83
CA GLY A 110 14.88 -12.79 -16.49
C GLY A 110 13.41 -13.12 -16.22
N LEU A 111 13.16 -14.38 -15.89
CA LEU A 111 11.84 -14.91 -15.53
C LEU A 111 11.94 -15.64 -14.20
N ALA A 112 11.06 -15.30 -13.27
CA ALA A 112 10.96 -15.96 -11.96
C ALA A 112 9.51 -15.95 -11.46
N PRO A 113 9.09 -16.90 -10.61
CA PRO A 113 7.81 -16.77 -9.92
C PRO A 113 7.91 -15.71 -8.84
N ASN A 114 6.83 -14.96 -8.64
CA ASN A 114 6.72 -14.06 -7.48
C ASN A 114 6.62 -14.87 -6.18
N LYS A 115 7.18 -14.30 -5.14
CA LYS A 115 7.09 -14.79 -3.78
C LYS A 115 6.48 -13.70 -2.91
N SER A 116 5.90 -14.07 -1.79
CA SER A 116 5.45 -13.11 -0.78
C SER A 116 6.64 -12.58 0.01
N GLY A 117 6.71 -11.27 0.23
CA GLY A 117 7.76 -10.59 0.99
C GLY A 117 8.64 -9.68 0.14
N ASP A 118 9.75 -9.24 0.71
CA ASP A 118 10.62 -8.15 0.22
C ASP A 118 9.92 -6.77 0.22
N GLU A 119 8.83 -6.61 0.96
CA GLU A 119 8.18 -5.32 1.17
C GLU A 119 8.85 -4.54 2.29
N ARG A 120 8.69 -3.23 2.21
CA ARG A 120 9.18 -2.23 3.15
C ARG A 120 8.03 -1.34 3.60
N TYR A 121 7.79 -1.27 4.92
CA TYR A 121 6.79 -0.39 5.52
C TYR A 121 7.48 0.57 6.47
N TYR A 122 7.64 1.83 6.05
CA TYR A 122 8.36 2.82 6.85
C TYR A 122 7.52 4.08 7.09
N ASN A 123 7.49 4.52 8.36
CA ASN A 123 6.91 5.80 8.75
C ASN A 123 5.45 5.97 8.28
N ASN A 124 4.66 4.89 8.26
CA ASN A 124 3.24 4.97 7.94
C ASN A 124 2.43 5.20 9.21
N LEU A 125 1.27 5.82 9.05
CA LEU A 125 0.22 5.87 10.04
C LEU A 125 -0.83 4.80 9.70
N LEU A 126 -0.91 3.78 10.54
CA LEU A 126 -1.87 2.68 10.38
C LEU A 126 -3.02 2.85 11.37
N PHE A 127 -4.24 2.66 10.90
CA PHE A 127 -5.44 2.90 11.69
C PHE A 127 -6.44 1.73 11.58
N GLY A 128 -7.10 1.40 12.69
CA GLY A 128 -8.24 0.50 12.75
C GLY A 128 -7.94 -0.92 12.27
N ASN A 129 -8.39 -1.25 11.06
CA ASN A 129 -8.26 -2.60 10.51
C ASN A 129 -6.93 -2.89 9.79
N ALA A 130 -6.03 -1.92 9.73
CA ALA A 130 -4.70 -2.12 9.14
C ALA A 130 -3.88 -3.11 10.00
N ASP A 131 -3.41 -4.18 9.40
CA ASP A 131 -2.73 -5.27 10.11
C ASP A 131 -1.52 -5.73 9.30
N LEU A 132 -0.30 -5.43 9.79
CA LEU A 132 0.95 -5.85 9.17
C LEU A 132 1.40 -7.25 9.62
N SER A 133 0.75 -7.87 10.61
CA SER A 133 1.03 -9.26 10.99
C SER A 133 0.71 -10.27 9.88
N VAL A 134 -0.03 -9.86 8.86
CA VAL A 134 -0.27 -10.65 7.64
C VAL A 134 1.02 -11.05 6.92
N TYR A 135 2.12 -10.32 7.16
CA TYR A 135 3.46 -10.62 6.63
C TYR A 135 4.30 -11.54 7.52
N ASP A 136 3.83 -11.95 8.69
CA ASP A 136 4.61 -12.75 9.65
C ASP A 136 5.08 -14.10 9.11
N ASN A 137 4.44 -14.58 8.04
CA ASN A 137 4.79 -15.82 7.35
C ASN A 137 5.22 -15.60 5.89
N ALA A 138 5.62 -14.38 5.54
CA ALA A 138 6.13 -14.07 4.21
C ALA A 138 7.37 -14.93 3.87
N VAL A 139 7.51 -15.30 2.60
CA VAL A 139 8.61 -16.18 2.13
C VAL A 139 9.93 -15.41 2.08
N LEU A 140 9.88 -14.14 1.63
CA LEU A 140 11.02 -13.25 1.61
C LEU A 140 11.01 -12.35 2.85
N PRO A 141 12.17 -11.83 3.29
CA PRO A 141 12.22 -10.88 4.40
C PRO A 141 11.35 -9.66 4.16
N VAL A 142 10.69 -9.17 5.22
CA VAL A 142 9.94 -7.92 5.22
C VAL A 142 10.59 -6.97 6.21
N TYR A 143 10.60 -5.68 5.90
CA TYR A 143 11.26 -4.66 6.69
C TYR A 143 10.23 -3.63 7.15
N MET A 144 10.18 -3.37 8.45
CA MET A 144 9.22 -2.46 9.06
C MET A 144 9.95 -1.61 10.10
N ASP A 145 9.75 -0.28 10.05
CA ASP A 145 10.30 0.61 11.08
C ASP A 145 9.59 1.97 11.07
N GLY A 146 9.46 2.56 12.25
CA GLY A 146 8.92 3.90 12.43
C GLY A 146 7.42 4.03 12.14
N ASN A 147 6.69 2.93 12.04
CA ASN A 147 5.25 2.99 11.83
C ASN A 147 4.52 3.26 13.15
N VAL A 148 3.39 3.98 13.05
CA VAL A 148 2.49 4.26 14.17
C VAL A 148 1.18 3.53 13.97
N TYR A 149 0.72 2.82 14.99
CA TYR A 149 -0.47 1.98 14.98
C TYR A 149 -1.54 2.56 15.91
N LEU A 150 -2.65 3.00 15.35
CA LEU A 150 -3.75 3.64 16.07
C LEU A 150 -4.99 2.77 16.09
N ASN A 151 -5.75 2.87 17.18
CA ASN A 151 -7.12 2.37 17.31
C ASN A 151 -7.32 0.93 16.79
N GLY A 152 -6.45 0.01 17.25
CA GLY A 152 -6.55 -1.42 16.93
C GLY A 152 -5.75 -1.90 15.73
N ALA A 153 -5.06 -1.03 15.02
CA ALA A 153 -4.08 -1.43 13.99
C ALA A 153 -2.95 -2.27 14.60
N LYS A 154 -2.38 -3.19 13.83
CA LYS A 154 -1.43 -4.19 14.35
C LYS A 154 -0.10 -4.17 13.63
N PRO A 155 1.02 -4.15 14.39
CA PRO A 155 2.35 -4.36 13.81
C PRO A 155 2.56 -5.82 13.39
N GLY A 156 3.48 -6.01 12.43
CA GLY A 156 4.08 -7.31 12.15
C GLY A 156 5.29 -7.58 13.05
N LYS A 157 5.75 -8.84 13.09
CA LYS A 157 6.94 -9.24 13.88
C LYS A 157 8.24 -8.56 13.41
N ALA A 158 8.27 -8.07 12.18
CA ALA A 158 9.42 -7.36 11.62
C ALA A 158 9.57 -5.93 12.16
N GLU A 159 8.57 -5.37 12.85
CA GLU A 159 8.64 -4.04 13.48
C GLU A 159 9.34 -4.14 14.84
N PRO A 160 10.56 -3.59 14.99
CA PRO A 160 11.33 -3.79 16.22
C PRO A 160 10.81 -3.00 17.42
N TYR A 161 10.26 -1.80 17.18
CA TYR A 161 9.79 -0.87 18.21
C TYR A 161 8.48 -0.20 17.81
N PRO A 162 7.35 -0.94 17.73
CA PRO A 162 6.09 -0.40 17.24
C PRO A 162 5.53 0.67 18.19
N ALA A 163 5.16 1.82 17.66
CA ALA A 163 4.41 2.83 18.40
C ALA A 163 2.91 2.51 18.33
N ILE A 164 2.35 1.93 19.40
CA ILE A 164 0.94 1.50 19.47
C ILE A 164 0.16 2.43 20.40
N ILE A 165 -0.88 3.08 19.89
CA ILE A 165 -1.74 4.01 20.61
C ILE A 165 -3.20 3.59 20.39
N ASN A 166 -3.75 2.79 21.31
CA ASN A 166 -5.09 2.20 21.16
C ASN A 166 -6.23 3.12 21.62
N ASP A 167 -5.93 4.08 22.49
CA ASP A 167 -6.95 4.95 23.12
C ASP A 167 -7.16 6.25 22.35
N PHE A 168 -6.66 6.34 21.12
CA PHE A 168 -6.75 7.51 20.29
C PHE A 168 -7.51 7.24 19.00
N ASP A 169 -8.62 7.95 18.79
CA ASP A 169 -9.38 7.97 17.55
C ASP A 169 -9.32 9.40 16.96
N PRO A 170 -8.67 9.61 15.83
CA PRO A 170 -8.61 10.91 15.18
C PRO A 170 -9.93 11.35 14.53
N GLU A 171 -11.03 10.60 14.67
CA GLU A 171 -12.34 10.91 14.11
C GLU A 171 -12.30 11.29 12.62
N MET A 172 -11.57 10.52 11.82
CA MET A 172 -11.31 10.80 10.41
C MET A 172 -12.61 10.99 9.61
N LYS A 173 -12.69 12.08 8.87
CA LYS A 173 -13.80 12.38 7.94
C LYS A 173 -13.28 12.89 6.61
N ILE A 174 -13.90 12.44 5.52
CA ILE A 174 -13.73 13.06 4.21
C ILE A 174 -14.81 14.13 4.04
N VAL A 175 -14.39 15.35 3.77
CA VAL A 175 -15.27 16.51 3.62
C VAL A 175 -15.06 17.10 2.24
N GLU A 176 -16.17 17.40 1.55
CA GLU A 176 -16.18 18.14 0.29
C GLU A 176 -16.49 19.61 0.58
N GLU A 177 -15.59 20.50 0.15
CA GLU A 177 -15.77 21.94 0.23
C GLU A 177 -15.75 22.55 -1.18
N ASP A 178 -16.00 23.85 -1.29
CA ASP A 178 -16.11 24.56 -2.57
C ASP A 178 -14.82 24.48 -3.42
N ASP A 179 -13.65 24.33 -2.78
CA ASP A 179 -12.33 24.36 -3.41
C ASP A 179 -11.62 22.99 -3.42
N GLY A 180 -12.23 21.94 -2.86
CA GLY A 180 -11.65 20.60 -2.88
C GLY A 180 -12.16 19.61 -1.85
N TRP A 181 -11.46 18.51 -1.77
CA TRP A 181 -11.73 17.44 -0.82
C TRP A 181 -10.66 17.42 0.26
N TYR A 182 -11.09 17.28 1.51
CA TYR A 182 -10.23 17.33 2.69
C TYR A 182 -10.40 16.07 3.54
N LEU A 183 -9.29 15.63 4.14
CA LEU A 183 -9.33 14.72 5.25
C LEU A 183 -9.24 15.54 6.55
N GLU A 184 -10.33 15.59 7.31
CA GLU A 184 -10.35 16.14 8.65
C GLU A 184 -9.91 15.08 9.64
N MET A 185 -9.03 15.47 10.56
CA MET A 185 -8.56 14.63 11.66
C MET A 185 -8.49 15.47 12.93
N ASN A 186 -8.90 14.91 14.05
CA ASN A 186 -8.83 15.55 15.35
C ASN A 186 -7.63 15.01 16.13
N PHE A 187 -6.67 15.86 16.43
CA PHE A 187 -5.54 15.56 17.30
C PHE A 187 -5.67 16.39 18.58
N ASN A 188 -5.87 15.73 19.71
CA ASN A 188 -5.80 16.42 21.00
C ASN A 188 -4.37 16.90 21.22
N THR A 189 -4.23 18.21 21.44
CA THR A 189 -2.92 18.87 21.65
C THR A 189 -2.67 19.18 23.13
N ASP A 190 -3.42 18.58 24.07
CA ASP A 190 -3.31 18.79 25.50
C ASP A 190 -2.17 17.98 26.15
#